data_fe3876b05bb1588a418468da4d0112dc
#
_entry.id   fe3876b05bb1588a418468da4d0112dc
#
_cell.length_a   1.000
_cell.length_b   1.000
_cell.length_c   1.000
_cell.angle_alpha   90.00
_cell.angle_beta   90.00
_cell.angle_gamma   90.00
#
_symmetry.space_group_name_H-M   'P 1'
#
loop_
_entity.id
_entity.type
_entity.pdbx_description
1 polymer ?
#
loop_
_entity_poly.entity_id
_entity_poly.type
_entity_poly.pdbx_seq_one_letter_code
_entity_poly.pdbx_strand_id
1 'polypeptide(L)'
;MATTIDFSRYPLTGWYPGHMLKAGRQMQASLKLVDLVVELLDARIPGSSRNPIFDQLFRGRPTFILLNKADLASPRVSREWTASLRKEGKKVVFLDARDTRQTLELVPAWRRAALAERSKGRTALNRP
;
A
#
# COMPACT_ATOMS: atom_id res chain seq x y z
N MET A 1 -7.35 16.99 -7.79
CA MET A 1 -6.18 17.12 -8.68
C MET A 1 -5.44 15.79 -8.70
N ALA A 2 -5.29 15.20 -9.84
CA ALA A 2 -4.40 14.05 -9.98
C ALA A 2 -2.96 14.56 -9.87
N THR A 3 -2.24 14.17 -8.82
CA THR A 3 -0.82 14.44 -8.69
C THR A 3 -0.09 13.61 -9.73
N THR A 4 0.38 14.22 -10.79
CA THR A 4 1.25 13.56 -11.77
C THR A 4 2.59 13.34 -11.09
N ILE A 5 3.00 12.09 -10.91
CA ILE A 5 4.31 11.77 -10.37
C ILE A 5 5.34 12.08 -11.46
N ASP A 6 6.25 12.97 -11.14
CA ASP A 6 7.39 13.26 -11.99
C ASP A 6 8.47 12.20 -11.76
N PHE A 7 8.46 11.18 -12.58
CA PHE A 7 9.46 10.11 -12.55
C PHE A 7 10.87 10.57 -12.94
N SER A 8 11.03 11.77 -13.51
CA SER A 8 12.35 12.30 -13.88
C SER A 8 13.20 12.69 -12.67
N ARG A 9 12.58 12.90 -11.52
CA ARG A 9 13.27 13.24 -10.25
C ARG A 9 13.97 12.07 -9.58
N TYR A 10 13.69 10.85 -10.00
CA TYR A 10 14.35 9.66 -9.46
C TYR A 10 15.55 9.36 -10.33
N PRO A 11 16.76 9.23 -9.75
CA PRO A 11 17.93 8.91 -10.53
C PRO A 11 17.68 7.59 -11.27
N LEU A 12 17.55 7.71 -12.58
CA LEU A 12 17.58 6.59 -13.50
C LEU A 12 19.03 6.09 -13.56
N THR A 13 19.52 5.57 -12.45
CA THR A 13 20.64 4.66 -12.54
C THR A 13 20.17 3.54 -13.46
N GLY A 14 21.00 3.04 -14.36
CA GLY A 14 20.66 2.08 -15.43
C GLY A 14 19.94 0.80 -14.96
N TRP A 15 19.37 0.85 -13.77
CA TRP A 15 18.63 -0.17 -13.02
C TRP A 15 17.10 0.04 -13.01
N TYR A 16 16.59 1.13 -13.61
CA TYR A 16 15.13 1.32 -13.71
C TYR A 16 14.68 0.99 -15.15
N PRO A 17 14.39 -0.30 -15.44
CA PRO A 17 14.01 -0.71 -16.79
C PRO A 17 12.73 -0.01 -17.24
N GLY A 18 12.58 0.24 -18.54
CA GLY A 18 11.40 0.91 -19.11
C GLY A 18 10.07 0.23 -18.75
N HIS A 19 10.05 -1.09 -18.48
CA HIS A 19 8.87 -1.80 -18.02
C HIS A 19 8.42 -1.38 -16.60
N MET A 20 9.32 -0.93 -15.73
CA MET A 20 8.95 -0.40 -14.41
C MET A 20 8.28 0.97 -14.53
N LEU A 21 8.74 1.82 -15.44
CA LEU A 21 8.06 3.09 -15.76
C LEU A 21 6.67 2.85 -16.32
N LYS A 22 6.52 1.88 -17.20
CA LYS A 22 5.23 1.48 -17.75
C LYS A 22 4.29 0.96 -16.66
N ALA A 23 4.79 0.11 -15.77
CA ALA A 23 4.03 -0.39 -14.63
C ALA A 23 3.55 0.75 -13.71
N GLY A 24 4.40 1.73 -13.42
CA GLY A 24 4.05 2.90 -12.63
C GLY A 24 2.92 3.73 -13.26
N ARG A 25 2.96 3.95 -14.57
CA ARG A 25 1.88 4.64 -15.30
C ARG A 25 0.58 3.86 -15.30
N GLN A 26 0.63 2.54 -15.50
CA GLN A 26 -0.55 1.67 -15.44
C GLN A 26 -1.15 1.66 -14.04
N MET A 27 -0.33 1.58 -13.00
CA MET A 27 -0.76 1.66 -11.61
C MET A 27 -1.47 2.99 -11.32
N GLN A 28 -0.89 4.11 -11.76
CA GLN A 28 -1.48 5.44 -11.59
C GLN A 28 -2.87 5.55 -12.26
N ALA A 29 -3.04 4.99 -13.44
CA ALA A 29 -4.33 4.93 -14.12
C ALA A 29 -5.33 4.04 -13.35
N SER A 30 -4.89 2.88 -12.86
CA SER A 30 -5.73 1.93 -12.12
C SER A 30 -6.17 2.46 -10.76
N LEU A 31 -5.37 3.32 -10.12
CA LEU A 31 -5.70 3.92 -8.82
C LEU A 31 -7.00 4.73 -8.82
N LYS A 32 -7.42 5.24 -9.95
CA LYS A 32 -8.71 5.94 -10.09
C LYS A 32 -9.91 4.99 -9.92
N LEU A 33 -9.70 3.70 -10.13
CA LEU A 33 -10.73 2.67 -10.13
C LEU A 33 -10.79 1.86 -8.84
N VAL A 34 -9.83 2.04 -7.94
CA VAL A 34 -9.74 1.25 -6.70
C VAL A 34 -10.11 2.07 -5.49
N ASP A 35 -10.75 1.43 -4.53
CA ASP A 35 -11.21 2.05 -3.28
C ASP A 35 -10.22 1.88 -2.14
N LEU A 36 -9.29 0.95 -2.29
CA LEU A 36 -8.32 0.61 -1.25
C LEU A 36 -7.04 0.07 -1.89
N VAL A 37 -5.93 0.22 -1.20
CA VAL A 37 -4.62 -0.31 -1.60
C VAL A 37 -4.11 -1.30 -0.56
N VAL A 38 -3.53 -2.39 -1.03
CA VAL A 38 -2.81 -3.36 -0.21
C VAL A 38 -1.36 -3.40 -0.68
N GLU A 39 -0.44 -3.00 0.18
CA GLU A 39 0.99 -3.03 -0.08
C GLU A 39 1.60 -4.25 0.62
N LEU A 40 2.23 -5.14 -0.14
CA LEU A 40 2.87 -6.34 0.38
C LEU A 40 4.37 -6.09 0.55
N LEU A 41 4.86 -6.19 1.78
CA LEU A 41 6.26 -6.00 2.13
C LEU A 41 6.86 -7.28 2.73
N ASP A 42 8.17 -7.37 2.70
CA ASP A 42 8.91 -8.42 3.41
C ASP A 42 9.12 -7.99 4.88
N ALA A 43 8.56 -8.76 5.82
CA ALA A 43 8.64 -8.46 7.25
C ALA A 43 10.07 -8.45 7.81
N ARG A 44 11.03 -9.09 7.12
CA ARG A 44 12.45 -9.11 7.52
C ARG A 44 13.14 -7.79 7.22
N ILE A 45 12.72 -7.08 6.16
CA ILE A 45 13.31 -5.85 5.64
C ILE A 45 12.23 -4.84 5.19
N PRO A 46 11.29 -4.42 6.05
CA PRO A 46 10.14 -3.62 5.62
C PRO A 46 10.54 -2.34 4.89
N GLY A 47 11.52 -1.61 5.43
CA GLY A 47 11.99 -0.36 4.84
C GLY A 47 12.59 -0.54 3.45
N SER A 48 13.43 -1.55 3.26
CA SER A 48 14.09 -1.81 1.96
C SER A 48 13.14 -2.40 0.92
N SER A 49 12.09 -3.10 1.35
CA SER A 49 11.09 -3.67 0.44
C SER A 49 10.02 -2.67 0.02
N ARG A 50 9.96 -1.51 0.67
CA ARG A 50 8.99 -0.45 0.39
C ARG A 50 9.46 0.44 -0.77
N ASN A 51 8.54 0.80 -1.64
CA ASN A 51 8.82 1.76 -2.70
C ASN A 51 8.36 3.16 -2.27
N PRO A 52 9.28 4.14 -2.11
CA PRO A 52 8.94 5.49 -1.67
C PRO A 52 7.92 6.22 -2.56
N ILE A 53 7.85 5.85 -3.84
CA ILE A 53 6.88 6.41 -4.79
C ILE A 53 5.45 6.12 -4.37
N PHE A 54 5.21 4.98 -3.71
CA PHE A 54 3.88 4.55 -3.31
C PHE A 54 3.24 5.46 -2.27
N ASP A 55 4.01 6.12 -1.41
CA ASP A 55 3.46 7.07 -0.46
C ASP A 55 2.79 8.26 -1.13
N GLN A 56 3.32 8.70 -2.26
CA GLN A 56 2.72 9.77 -3.07
C GLN A 56 1.54 9.24 -3.90
N LEU A 57 1.70 8.07 -4.54
CA LEU A 57 0.67 7.45 -5.37
C LEU A 57 -0.60 7.14 -4.59
N PHE A 58 -0.46 6.63 -3.38
CA PHE A 58 -1.57 6.13 -2.57
C PHE A 58 -2.16 7.18 -1.63
N ARG A 59 -1.64 8.40 -1.67
CA ARG A 59 -2.11 9.49 -0.81
C ARG A 59 -3.63 9.67 -0.93
N GLY A 60 -4.29 9.76 0.22
CA GLY A 60 -5.74 9.91 0.30
C GLY A 60 -6.54 8.61 0.12
N ARG A 61 -5.88 7.46 -0.04
CA ARG A 61 -6.54 6.16 -0.12
C ARG A 61 -6.27 5.32 1.14
N PRO A 62 -7.26 4.54 1.61
CA PRO A 62 -7.01 3.57 2.67
C PRO A 62 -5.93 2.59 2.22
N THR A 63 -4.88 2.47 3.00
CA THR A 63 -3.75 1.59 2.68
C THR A 63 -3.52 0.60 3.82
N PHE A 64 -3.53 -0.68 3.46
CA PHE A 64 -3.11 -1.78 4.33
C PHE A 64 -1.70 -2.19 3.96
N ILE A 65 -0.83 -2.33 4.95
CA ILE A 65 0.50 -2.89 4.79
C ILE A 65 0.49 -4.31 5.32
N LEU A 66 0.82 -5.25 4.48
CA LEU A 66 0.98 -6.65 4.84
C LEU A 66 2.46 -6.97 4.95
N LEU A 67 2.90 -7.30 6.16
CA LEU A 67 4.27 -7.73 6.43
C LEU A 67 4.34 -9.25 6.27
N ASN A 68 4.69 -9.68 5.07
CA ASN A 68 4.80 -11.10 4.71
C ASN A 68 6.08 -11.73 5.26
N LYS A 69 6.11 -13.04 5.34
CA LYS A 69 7.21 -13.83 5.93
C LYS A 69 7.43 -13.49 7.41
N ALA A 70 6.35 -13.21 8.12
CA ALA A 70 6.38 -12.80 9.52
C ALA A 70 7.03 -13.85 10.44
N ASP A 71 6.94 -15.11 10.08
CA ASP A 71 7.59 -16.26 10.75
C ASP A 71 9.12 -16.18 10.72
N LEU A 72 9.70 -15.48 9.74
CA LEU A 72 11.14 -15.32 9.53
C LEU A 72 11.69 -14.00 10.07
N ALA A 73 10.84 -13.11 10.57
CA ALA A 73 11.23 -11.79 11.04
C ALA A 73 11.50 -11.76 12.55
N SER A 74 12.38 -10.85 12.97
CA SER A 74 12.62 -10.60 14.41
C SER A 74 11.38 -9.97 15.06
N PRO A 75 10.80 -10.55 16.11
CA PRO A 75 9.63 -9.99 16.79
C PRO A 75 9.82 -8.57 17.31
N ARG A 76 11.02 -8.25 17.82
CA ARG A 76 11.35 -6.91 18.31
C ARG A 76 11.33 -5.87 17.19
N VAL A 77 12.05 -6.15 16.11
CA VAL A 77 12.15 -5.25 14.95
C VAL A 77 10.79 -5.10 14.28
N SER A 78 10.01 -6.18 14.20
CA SER A 78 8.65 -6.16 13.68
C SER A 78 7.74 -5.21 14.46
N ARG A 79 7.84 -5.19 15.79
CA ARG A 79 7.05 -4.23 16.61
C ARG A 79 7.46 -2.78 16.36
N GLU A 80 8.76 -2.51 16.26
CA GLU A 80 9.26 -1.16 15.98
C GLU A 80 8.78 -0.64 14.63
N TRP A 81 8.84 -1.46 13.58
CA TRP A 81 8.32 -1.13 12.26
C TRP A 81 6.81 -0.93 12.25
N THR A 82 6.07 -1.79 12.93
CA THR A 82 4.62 -1.64 13.05
C THR A 82 4.25 -0.33 13.71
N ALA A 83 4.91 0.05 14.79
CA ALA A 83 4.67 1.32 15.47
C ALA A 83 4.96 2.52 14.55
N SER A 84 6.05 2.48 13.79
CA SER A 84 6.41 3.52 12.83
C SER A 84 5.37 3.67 11.72
N LEU A 85 4.99 2.57 11.08
CA LEU A 85 4.02 2.58 9.98
C LEU A 85 2.61 2.98 10.43
N ARG A 86 2.22 2.62 11.65
CA ARG A 86 0.93 3.05 12.24
C ARG A 86 0.89 4.55 12.51
N LYS A 87 2.01 5.16 12.89
CA LYS A 87 2.11 6.63 13.02
C LYS A 87 1.88 7.35 11.69
N GLU A 88 2.21 6.70 10.58
CA GLU A 88 1.91 7.20 9.23
C GLU A 88 0.44 7.01 8.82
N GLY A 89 -0.41 6.52 9.70
CA GLY A 89 -1.83 6.25 9.43
C GLY A 89 -2.09 4.96 8.65
N LYS A 90 -1.09 4.09 8.51
CA LYS A 90 -1.22 2.81 7.80
C LYS A 90 -1.81 1.74 8.71
N LYS A 91 -2.60 0.84 8.14
CA LYS A 91 -3.06 -0.38 8.81
C LYS A 91 -2.06 -1.49 8.51
N VAL A 92 -1.46 -2.05 9.56
CA VAL A 92 -0.35 -3.02 9.43
C VAL A 92 -0.80 -4.38 9.96
N VAL A 93 -0.59 -5.40 9.16
CA VAL A 93 -0.89 -6.79 9.49
C VAL A 93 0.31 -7.67 9.15
N PHE A 94 0.66 -8.57 10.07
CA PHE A 94 1.63 -9.63 9.84
C PHE A 94 0.93 -10.86 9.28
N LEU A 95 1.53 -11.50 8.31
CA LEU A 95 1.02 -12.75 7.77
C LEU A 95 2.12 -13.64 7.19
N ASP A 96 1.77 -14.88 6.98
CA ASP A 96 2.43 -15.77 6.04
C ASP A 96 1.49 -15.96 4.84
N ALA A 97 1.84 -15.36 3.70
CA ALA A 97 0.97 -15.38 2.51
C ALA A 97 0.77 -16.80 1.92
N ARG A 98 1.55 -17.78 2.36
CA ARG A 98 1.34 -19.20 2.03
C ARG A 98 0.15 -19.79 2.78
N ASP A 99 -0.21 -19.19 3.91
CA ASP A 99 -1.39 -19.57 4.67
C ASP A 99 -2.63 -18.84 4.12
N THR A 100 -3.37 -19.52 3.27
CA THR A 100 -4.59 -19.01 2.65
C THR A 100 -5.63 -18.58 3.69
N ARG A 101 -5.69 -19.23 4.84
CA ARG A 101 -6.63 -18.91 5.91
C ARG A 101 -6.36 -17.51 6.46
N GLN A 102 -5.10 -17.20 6.80
CA GLN A 102 -4.73 -15.86 7.28
C GLN A 102 -5.10 -14.79 6.26
N THR A 103 -4.86 -15.05 4.97
CA THR A 103 -5.21 -14.10 3.91
C THR A 103 -6.71 -13.88 3.80
N LEU A 104 -7.50 -14.94 3.85
CA LEU A 104 -8.96 -14.86 3.76
C LEU A 104 -9.60 -14.14 4.95
N GLU A 105 -9.01 -14.24 6.14
CA GLU A 105 -9.48 -13.53 7.34
C GLU A 105 -9.36 -11.99 7.22
N LEU A 106 -8.53 -11.48 6.29
CA LEU A 106 -8.38 -10.05 6.04
C LEU A 106 -9.46 -9.47 5.12
N VAL A 107 -10.10 -10.30 4.30
CA VAL A 107 -11.08 -9.85 3.30
C VAL A 107 -12.24 -9.05 3.90
N PRO A 108 -12.86 -9.43 5.04
CA PRO A 108 -13.90 -8.62 5.65
C PRO A 108 -13.44 -7.20 6.04
N ALA A 109 -12.23 -7.06 6.55
CA ALA A 109 -11.67 -5.76 6.93
C ALA A 109 -11.42 -4.89 5.69
N TRP A 110 -10.90 -5.45 4.61
CA TRP A 110 -10.69 -4.75 3.34
C TRP A 110 -12.01 -4.30 2.74
N ARG A 111 -13.01 -5.17 2.74
CA ARG A 111 -14.35 -4.84 2.24
C ARG A 111 -14.98 -3.69 3.01
N ARG A 112 -14.89 -3.68 4.33
CA ARG A 112 -15.39 -2.57 5.15
C ARG A 112 -14.67 -1.26 4.84
N ALA A 113 -13.36 -1.28 4.68
CA ALA A 113 -12.58 -0.10 4.35
C ALA A 113 -12.95 0.46 2.96
N ALA A 114 -13.11 -0.40 1.96
CA ALA A 114 -13.52 -0.01 0.61
C ALA A 114 -14.93 0.60 0.60
N LEU A 115 -15.88 0.01 1.31
CA LEU A 115 -17.26 0.53 1.40
C LEU A 115 -17.31 1.89 2.11
N ALA A 116 -16.52 2.08 3.17
CA ALA A 116 -16.43 3.35 3.86
C ALA A 116 -15.88 4.46 2.94
N GLU A 117 -14.91 4.15 2.10
CA GLU A 117 -14.35 5.10 1.14
C GLU A 117 -15.35 5.50 0.05
N ARG A 118 -16.10 4.54 -0.50
CA ARG A 118 -17.18 4.80 -1.45
C ARG A 118 -18.28 5.68 -0.86
N SER A 119 -18.60 5.50 0.41
CA SER A 119 -19.59 6.33 1.11
C SER A 119 -19.14 7.79 1.22
N LYS A 120 -17.87 8.04 1.53
CA LYS A 120 -17.29 9.39 1.55
C LYS A 120 -17.38 10.07 0.19
N GLY A 121 -17.03 9.36 -0.88
CA GLY A 121 -17.11 9.86 -2.24
C GLY A 121 -18.54 10.25 -2.66
N ARG A 122 -19.54 9.47 -2.30
CA ARG A 122 -20.95 9.78 -2.54
C ARG A 122 -21.44 11.00 -1.77
N THR A 123 -21.01 11.14 -0.52
CA THR A 123 -21.35 12.31 0.32
C THR A 123 -20.75 13.60 -0.24
N ALA A 124 -19.55 13.53 -0.82
CA ALA A 124 -18.90 14.68 -1.44
C ALA A 124 -19.63 15.14 -2.73
N LEU A 125 -20.21 14.21 -3.50
CA LEU A 125 -20.99 14.50 -4.71
C LEU A 125 -22.38 15.05 -4.42
N ASN A 126 -22.92 14.82 -3.22
CA ASN A 126 -24.26 15.25 -2.80
C ASN A 126 -24.25 16.51 -1.91
N ARG A 127 -23.14 17.24 -1.81
CA ARG A 127 -23.13 18.55 -1.15
C ARG A 127 -23.58 19.62 -2.15
N PRO A 128 -24.64 20.39 -1.80
CA PRO A 128 -25.09 21.50 -2.62
C PRO A 128 -24.03 22.59 -2.74
#